data_684d276d07b601b94fb6f7920473171d
#
_entry.id   684d276d07b601b94fb6f7920473171d
#
_cell.length_a   1.000
_cell.length_b   1.000
_cell.length_c   1.000
_cell.angle_alpha   90.00
_cell.angle_beta   90.00
_cell.angle_gamma   90.00
#
_symmetry.space_group_name_H-M   'P 1'
#
loop_
_entity.id
_entity.type
_entity.pdbx_description
1 polymer ?
#
loop_
_entity_poly.entity_id
_entity_poly.type
_entity_poly.pdbx_seq_one_letter_code
_entity_poly.pdbx_strand_id
1 'polypeptide(L)'
;MNTNDIATMLAENYARALRLYPGQVIVDLRALRDNMRMLVLRVGQDVEPGQHAPEVMGVVKADAYGHGLLPCALAALAGGATWLGTAQPYEALRLRKAGISESRCHILTWLTSAPTTPFADLIDNNIDISVGSLDSLDAVASAARVLHKPARVHVKVDTGFGRNGFTPAGFNNALAKLSSYAHEGVITVVGQWSHLAVADSPDVPEFVDATDRQIQQFHEFTHRMCEAGVAPQIRHLANTAATLNRPEIRFELVRPGIGLYGYEPDPSMGTSQTYGLTPAMTLQAQLGTVKSVEAGHGISYGRTYLTPDNTSTAIVPLGYADGIVRSASGFDMQGTRHVDKPGGPVRVETTQGARILNVSGRVCMDQFIVDLKGNAEELGVHEGDTVTLFGPGRGVDYAEPTADDWAEAAGTISYEIMTGIGPRVPRLYRNAYEVLDDCDIAKLDAQSLI
;
A
#
# COMPACT_ATOMS: atom_id res chain seq x y z
N MET A 1 -27.96 13.44 -8.72
CA MET A 1 -28.79 12.73 -7.71
C MET A 1 -28.91 13.63 -6.49
N ASN A 2 -30.07 13.62 -5.78
CA ASN A 2 -30.16 14.31 -4.50
C ASN A 2 -29.52 13.45 -3.38
N THR A 3 -29.27 14.05 -2.21
CA THR A 3 -28.58 13.38 -1.09
C THR A 3 -29.31 12.11 -0.62
N ASN A 4 -30.65 12.10 -0.63
CA ASN A 4 -31.43 10.94 -0.22
C ASN A 4 -31.33 9.80 -1.23
N ASP A 5 -31.32 10.10 -2.53
CA ASP A 5 -31.15 9.09 -3.58
C ASP A 5 -29.78 8.42 -3.48
N ILE A 6 -28.72 9.22 -3.21
CA ILE A 6 -27.36 8.71 -3.00
C ILE A 6 -27.32 7.78 -1.78
N ALA A 7 -27.85 8.21 -0.65
CA ALA A 7 -27.85 7.40 0.58
C ALA A 7 -28.59 6.07 0.38
N THR A 8 -29.73 6.08 -0.33
CA THR A 8 -30.48 4.86 -0.65
C THR A 8 -29.67 3.92 -1.54
N MET A 9 -29.08 4.45 -2.62
CA MET A 9 -28.23 3.67 -3.52
C MET A 9 -27.04 3.01 -2.78
N LEU A 10 -26.34 3.78 -1.94
CA LEU A 10 -25.20 3.26 -1.17
C LEU A 10 -25.62 2.12 -0.22
N ALA A 11 -26.75 2.27 0.47
CA ALA A 11 -27.29 1.22 1.35
C ALA A 11 -27.67 -0.05 0.54
N GLU A 12 -28.28 0.11 -0.63
CA GLU A 12 -28.62 -1.01 -1.52
C GLU A 12 -27.38 -1.72 -2.05
N ASN A 13 -26.34 -0.98 -2.45
CA ASN A 13 -25.05 -1.54 -2.89
C ASN A 13 -24.41 -2.37 -1.77
N TYR A 14 -24.37 -1.84 -0.55
CA TYR A 14 -23.82 -2.58 0.59
C TYR A 14 -24.60 -3.85 0.88
N ALA A 15 -25.94 -3.74 0.96
CA ALA A 15 -26.80 -4.89 1.17
C ALA A 15 -26.66 -5.95 0.05
N ARG A 16 -26.46 -5.53 -1.19
CA ARG A 16 -26.17 -6.42 -2.33
C ARG A 16 -24.82 -7.11 -2.16
N ALA A 17 -23.77 -6.37 -1.79
CA ALA A 17 -22.45 -6.92 -1.59
C ALA A 17 -22.44 -7.99 -0.48
N LEU A 18 -23.11 -7.74 0.64
CA LEU A 18 -23.28 -8.72 1.73
C LEU A 18 -23.95 -10.02 1.28
N ARG A 19 -24.89 -9.97 0.32
CA ARG A 19 -25.56 -11.18 -0.20
C ARG A 19 -24.72 -11.96 -1.22
N LEU A 20 -23.82 -11.28 -1.95
CA LEU A 20 -23.07 -11.89 -3.05
C LEU A 20 -21.69 -12.38 -2.61
N TYR A 21 -21.09 -11.70 -1.64
CA TYR A 21 -19.72 -11.94 -1.24
C TYR A 21 -19.62 -12.11 0.28
N PRO A 22 -19.22 -13.31 0.76
CA PRO A 22 -19.10 -13.56 2.18
C PRO A 22 -18.00 -12.71 2.85
N GLY A 23 -16.94 -12.38 2.12
CA GLY A 23 -15.87 -11.49 2.57
C GLY A 23 -15.76 -10.25 1.69
N GLN A 24 -15.40 -9.10 2.28
CA GLN A 24 -15.26 -7.81 1.60
C GLN A 24 -14.08 -7.02 2.14
N VAL A 25 -13.44 -6.27 1.24
CA VAL A 25 -12.55 -5.15 1.59
C VAL A 25 -13.36 -3.87 1.50
N ILE A 26 -13.42 -3.13 2.60
CA ILE A 26 -13.96 -1.77 2.61
C ILE A 26 -12.80 -0.80 2.64
N VAL A 27 -12.75 0.11 1.66
CA VAL A 27 -11.73 1.16 1.55
C VAL A 27 -12.36 2.51 1.84
N ASP A 28 -11.88 3.19 2.85
CA ASP A 28 -12.33 4.54 3.20
C ASP A 28 -11.52 5.59 2.43
N LEU A 29 -12.13 6.18 1.38
CA LEU A 29 -11.49 7.20 0.57
C LEU A 29 -11.25 8.50 1.33
N ARG A 30 -12.03 8.78 2.40
CA ARG A 30 -11.79 9.93 3.28
C ARG A 30 -10.50 9.74 4.06
N ALA A 31 -10.27 8.56 4.63
CA ALA A 31 -9.01 8.26 5.31
C ALA A 31 -7.81 8.44 4.38
N LEU A 32 -7.87 7.94 3.15
CA LEU A 32 -6.81 8.12 2.14
C LEU A 32 -6.55 9.61 1.83
N ARG A 33 -7.61 10.38 1.56
CA ARG A 33 -7.50 11.84 1.32
C ARG A 33 -6.87 12.55 2.50
N ASP A 34 -7.31 12.24 3.71
CA ASP A 34 -6.88 12.93 4.91
C ASP A 34 -5.45 12.53 5.31
N ASN A 35 -5.06 11.26 5.11
CA ASN A 35 -3.67 10.81 5.23
C ASN A 35 -2.76 11.58 4.27
N MET A 36 -3.16 11.72 2.99
CA MET A 36 -2.39 12.49 2.03
C MET A 36 -2.28 13.97 2.44
N ARG A 37 -3.38 14.58 2.89
CA ARG A 37 -3.37 15.96 3.41
C ARG A 37 -2.40 16.12 4.58
N MET A 38 -2.42 15.16 5.51
CA MET A 38 -1.48 15.18 6.64
C MET A 38 -0.03 15.10 6.16
N LEU A 39 0.28 14.24 5.19
CA LEU A 39 1.62 14.13 4.60
C LEU A 39 2.03 15.43 3.87
N VAL A 40 1.13 16.05 3.11
CA VAL A 40 1.37 17.36 2.48
C VAL A 40 1.62 18.45 3.52
N LEU A 41 0.81 18.50 4.58
CA LEU A 41 1.01 19.44 5.67
C LEU A 41 2.34 19.21 6.39
N ARG A 42 2.72 17.96 6.64
CA ARG A 42 3.96 17.59 7.32
C ARG A 42 5.20 18.07 6.56
N VAL A 43 5.24 17.90 5.24
CA VAL A 43 6.40 18.36 4.46
C VAL A 43 6.48 19.88 4.34
N GLY A 44 5.36 20.58 4.51
CA GLY A 44 5.30 22.04 4.51
C GLY A 44 5.67 22.68 5.83
N GLN A 45 5.67 21.95 6.96
CA GLN A 45 5.90 22.53 8.30
C GLN A 45 7.35 23.02 8.52
N ASP A 46 8.32 22.35 7.88
CA ASP A 46 9.75 22.62 8.10
C ASP A 46 10.37 23.48 6.97
N VAL A 47 9.52 24.21 6.21
CA VAL A 47 9.95 25.02 5.07
C VAL A 47 10.25 26.44 5.51
N GLU A 48 11.46 26.92 5.22
CA GLU A 48 11.87 28.30 5.52
C GLU A 48 11.07 29.32 4.70
N PRO A 49 10.81 30.52 5.28
CA PRO A 49 10.08 31.57 4.56
C PRO A 49 10.72 31.91 3.21
N GLY A 50 9.94 31.80 2.14
CA GLY A 50 10.38 32.08 0.76
C GLY A 50 10.88 30.85 -0.01
N GLN A 51 10.92 29.69 0.60
CA GLN A 51 11.17 28.42 -0.09
C GLN A 51 9.86 27.73 -0.52
N HIS A 52 9.93 26.91 -1.53
CA HIS A 52 8.80 26.06 -1.95
C HIS A 52 8.79 24.78 -1.11
N ALA A 53 7.61 24.40 -0.62
CA ALA A 53 7.43 23.11 0.03
C ALA A 53 7.67 21.97 -0.97
N PRO A 54 8.25 20.84 -0.51
CA PRO A 54 8.35 19.63 -1.33
C PRO A 54 7.00 19.20 -1.88
N GLU A 55 6.98 18.78 -3.13
CA GLU A 55 5.81 18.10 -3.71
C GLU A 55 5.66 16.70 -3.11
N VAL A 56 4.44 16.15 -3.17
CA VAL A 56 4.16 14.82 -2.62
C VAL A 56 3.66 13.89 -3.72
N MET A 57 4.36 12.77 -3.88
CA MET A 57 3.97 11.67 -4.75
C MET A 57 3.17 10.63 -3.98
N GLY A 58 1.88 10.48 -4.30
CA GLY A 58 1.09 9.34 -3.83
C GLY A 58 1.56 8.06 -4.53
N VAL A 59 2.17 7.13 -3.78
CA VAL A 59 2.63 5.86 -4.34
C VAL A 59 1.49 4.86 -4.36
N VAL A 60 0.98 4.56 -5.57
CA VAL A 60 -0.21 3.72 -5.81
C VAL A 60 0.10 2.40 -6.53
N LYS A 61 1.35 1.94 -6.47
CA LYS A 61 1.78 0.64 -7.01
C LYS A 61 1.05 -0.54 -6.38
N ALA A 62 1.10 -1.71 -7.03
CA ALA A 62 0.49 -2.96 -6.56
C ALA A 62 -1.01 -2.79 -6.28
N ASP A 63 -1.73 -2.25 -7.26
CA ASP A 63 -3.15 -1.91 -7.17
C ASP A 63 -3.46 -1.04 -5.95
N ALA A 64 -2.63 0.01 -5.72
CA ALA A 64 -2.67 0.87 -4.55
C ALA A 64 -2.55 0.07 -3.23
N TYR A 65 -1.52 -0.76 -3.11
CA TYR A 65 -1.31 -1.65 -1.96
C TYR A 65 -2.53 -2.55 -1.69
N GLY A 66 -3.17 -3.03 -2.77
CA GLY A 66 -4.36 -3.89 -2.69
C GLY A 66 -5.68 -3.16 -2.43
N HIS A 67 -5.67 -1.81 -2.33
CA HIS A 67 -6.87 -1.02 -2.07
C HIS A 67 -7.69 -0.67 -3.32
N GLY A 68 -7.12 -0.85 -4.53
CA GLY A 68 -7.73 -0.46 -5.80
C GLY A 68 -7.13 0.80 -6.40
N LEU A 69 -6.48 0.64 -7.57
CA LEU A 69 -5.61 1.64 -8.18
C LEU A 69 -6.28 3.01 -8.41
N LEU A 70 -7.40 3.02 -9.14
CA LEU A 70 -8.03 4.28 -9.56
C LEU A 70 -8.70 5.05 -8.43
N PRO A 71 -9.55 4.44 -7.57
CA PRO A 71 -10.18 5.15 -6.47
C PRO A 71 -9.16 5.77 -5.51
N CYS A 72 -8.09 5.03 -5.20
CA CYS A 72 -7.04 5.52 -4.30
C CYS A 72 -6.19 6.63 -4.93
N ALA A 73 -5.89 6.54 -6.24
CA ALA A 73 -5.20 7.60 -6.96
C ALA A 73 -6.02 8.90 -6.92
N LEU A 74 -7.33 8.83 -7.16
CA LEU A 74 -8.22 9.99 -7.11
C LEU A 74 -8.30 10.58 -5.70
N ALA A 75 -8.40 9.75 -4.67
CA ALA A 75 -8.39 10.20 -3.27
C ALA A 75 -7.06 10.87 -2.88
N ALA A 76 -5.92 10.33 -3.34
CA ALA A 76 -4.60 10.94 -3.12
C ALA A 76 -4.51 12.33 -3.78
N LEU A 77 -5.00 12.48 -5.02
CA LEU A 77 -5.06 13.77 -5.72
C LEU A 77 -5.98 14.76 -4.99
N ALA A 78 -7.14 14.31 -4.50
CA ALA A 78 -8.04 15.12 -3.69
C ALA A 78 -7.40 15.53 -2.34
N GLY A 79 -6.42 14.76 -1.86
CA GLY A 79 -5.62 15.05 -0.66
C GLY A 79 -4.44 16.01 -0.91
N GLY A 80 -4.16 16.37 -2.16
CA GLY A 80 -3.10 17.32 -2.52
C GLY A 80 -1.83 16.68 -3.09
N ALA A 81 -1.85 15.39 -3.46
CA ALA A 81 -0.76 14.82 -4.24
C ALA A 81 -0.66 15.48 -5.61
N THR A 82 0.55 15.85 -6.03
CA THR A 82 0.83 16.43 -7.36
C THR A 82 1.44 15.41 -8.32
N TRP A 83 1.89 14.29 -7.76
CA TRP A 83 2.46 13.15 -8.46
C TRP A 83 1.78 11.86 -8.05
N LEU A 84 1.76 10.89 -8.97
CA LEU A 84 1.43 9.49 -8.68
C LEU A 84 2.61 8.60 -9.06
N GLY A 85 2.93 7.65 -8.18
CA GLY A 85 4.02 6.70 -8.37
C GLY A 85 3.53 5.27 -8.57
N THR A 86 3.91 4.64 -9.69
CA THR A 86 3.57 3.25 -10.00
C THR A 86 4.83 2.41 -10.16
N ALA A 87 4.72 1.11 -9.86
CA ALA A 87 5.84 0.20 -10.11
C ALA A 87 5.85 -0.27 -11.56
N GLN A 88 4.72 -0.74 -12.04
CA GLN A 88 4.59 -1.35 -13.36
C GLN A 88 4.09 -0.34 -14.41
N PRO A 89 4.62 -0.37 -15.64
CA PRO A 89 4.17 0.49 -16.73
C PRO A 89 2.66 0.43 -16.99
N TYR A 90 2.05 -0.74 -16.90
CA TYR A 90 0.61 -0.89 -17.13
C TYR A 90 -0.25 -0.15 -16.11
N GLU A 91 0.22 -0.01 -14.87
CA GLU A 91 -0.50 0.76 -13.82
C GLU A 91 -0.57 2.24 -14.22
N ALA A 92 0.55 2.81 -14.66
CA ALA A 92 0.61 4.20 -15.14
C ALA A 92 -0.29 4.43 -16.36
N LEU A 93 -0.25 3.52 -17.34
CA LEU A 93 -1.10 3.58 -18.53
C LEU A 93 -2.60 3.45 -18.18
N ARG A 94 -2.96 2.60 -17.22
CA ARG A 94 -4.33 2.49 -16.71
C ARG A 94 -4.83 3.80 -16.11
N LEU A 95 -4.01 4.49 -15.33
CA LEU A 95 -4.37 5.79 -14.74
C LEU A 95 -4.62 6.86 -15.84
N ARG A 96 -3.75 6.94 -16.85
CA ARG A 96 -3.96 7.84 -18.00
C ARG A 96 -5.22 7.49 -18.78
N LYS A 97 -5.41 6.20 -19.08
CA LYS A 97 -6.62 5.70 -19.78
C LYS A 97 -7.90 5.99 -19.00
N ALA A 98 -7.85 5.99 -17.66
CA ALA A 98 -8.97 6.36 -16.80
C ALA A 98 -9.23 7.89 -16.74
N GLY A 99 -8.49 8.69 -17.52
CA GLY A 99 -8.71 10.12 -17.64
C GLY A 99 -8.01 10.99 -16.60
N ILE A 100 -6.99 10.47 -15.90
CA ILE A 100 -6.09 11.31 -15.11
C ILE A 100 -5.11 11.96 -16.09
N SER A 101 -5.35 13.23 -16.44
CA SER A 101 -4.57 13.98 -17.43
C SER A 101 -3.19 14.39 -16.92
N GLU A 102 -2.28 14.72 -17.85
CA GLU A 102 -0.96 15.28 -17.51
C GLU A 102 -1.05 16.65 -16.84
N SER A 103 -2.06 17.43 -17.17
CA SER A 103 -2.29 18.72 -16.54
C SER A 103 -2.79 18.63 -15.10
N ARG A 104 -3.30 17.46 -14.70
CA ARG A 104 -3.77 17.21 -13.34
C ARG A 104 -2.65 16.72 -12.42
N CYS A 105 -1.81 15.80 -12.91
CA CYS A 105 -0.67 15.30 -12.15
C CYS A 105 0.37 14.64 -13.06
N HIS A 106 1.61 14.61 -12.60
CA HIS A 106 2.67 13.78 -13.15
C HIS A 106 2.51 12.33 -12.69
N ILE A 107 2.91 11.38 -13.54
CA ILE A 107 2.93 9.95 -13.19
C ILE A 107 4.32 9.41 -13.48
N LEU A 108 4.97 8.84 -12.47
CA LEU A 108 6.26 8.15 -12.59
C LEU A 108 6.07 6.64 -12.51
N THR A 109 6.70 5.90 -13.43
CA THR A 109 6.82 4.44 -13.34
C THR A 109 8.29 4.01 -13.30
N TRP A 110 8.63 2.93 -12.54
CA TRP A 110 10.04 2.62 -12.26
C TRP A 110 10.51 1.18 -12.47
N LEU A 111 9.65 0.19 -12.65
CA LEU A 111 10.06 -1.15 -13.07
C LEU A 111 10.11 -1.22 -14.59
N THR A 112 11.17 -0.62 -15.15
CA THR A 112 11.37 -0.50 -16.58
C THR A 112 12.61 -1.30 -17.00
N SER A 113 12.48 -2.10 -18.05
CA SER A 113 13.58 -2.84 -18.65
C SER A 113 13.49 -2.82 -20.18
N ALA A 114 14.63 -2.74 -20.86
CA ALA A 114 14.68 -2.60 -22.31
C ALA A 114 13.83 -3.63 -23.09
N PRO A 115 13.86 -4.94 -22.73
CA PRO A 115 13.14 -5.95 -23.51
C PRO A 115 11.63 -5.94 -23.38
N THR A 116 11.07 -5.40 -22.26
CA THR A 116 9.67 -5.65 -21.90
C THR A 116 8.82 -4.39 -21.68
N THR A 117 9.47 -3.23 -21.62
CA THR A 117 8.75 -1.97 -21.33
C THR A 117 8.25 -1.33 -22.64
N PRO A 118 6.95 -0.95 -22.71
CA PRO A 118 6.38 -0.25 -23.85
C PRO A 118 6.73 1.25 -23.79
N PHE A 119 8.01 1.59 -24.01
CA PHE A 119 8.50 2.96 -23.86
C PHE A 119 7.78 3.97 -24.77
N ALA A 120 7.40 3.55 -25.99
CA ALA A 120 6.65 4.43 -26.89
C ALA A 120 5.29 4.81 -26.29
N ASP A 121 4.55 3.85 -25.73
CA ASP A 121 3.26 4.13 -25.10
C ASP A 121 3.40 5.03 -23.87
N LEU A 122 4.47 4.83 -23.07
CA LEU A 122 4.75 5.69 -21.92
C LEU A 122 5.03 7.13 -22.34
N ILE A 123 5.88 7.33 -23.34
CA ILE A 123 6.23 8.65 -23.88
C ILE A 123 4.99 9.33 -24.47
N ASP A 124 4.20 8.60 -25.28
CA ASP A 124 3.01 9.14 -25.92
C ASP A 124 1.99 9.63 -24.90
N ASN A 125 1.84 8.92 -23.79
CA ASN A 125 0.94 9.24 -22.69
C ASN A 125 1.54 10.19 -21.62
N ASN A 126 2.69 10.85 -21.88
CA ASN A 126 3.36 11.77 -20.95
C ASN A 126 3.55 11.16 -19.54
N ILE A 127 4.08 9.94 -19.51
CA ILE A 127 4.45 9.24 -18.27
C ILE A 127 5.96 9.40 -18.08
N ASP A 128 6.36 9.82 -16.91
CA ASP A 128 7.76 9.95 -16.53
C ASP A 128 8.36 8.55 -16.29
N ILE A 129 9.57 8.32 -16.81
CA ILE A 129 10.18 7.00 -16.89
C ILE A 129 11.44 6.97 -16.03
N SER A 130 11.51 6.04 -15.09
CA SER A 130 12.73 5.80 -14.35
C SER A 130 13.74 5.03 -15.22
N VAL A 131 14.98 5.50 -15.30
CA VAL A 131 16.07 4.82 -15.98
C VAL A 131 17.19 4.51 -14.98
N GLY A 132 17.62 3.25 -14.92
CA GLY A 132 18.65 2.78 -13.99
C GLY A 132 19.69 1.85 -14.63
N SER A 133 19.68 1.71 -15.97
CA SER A 133 20.66 0.97 -16.75
C SER A 133 20.91 1.63 -18.10
N LEU A 134 22.04 1.34 -18.72
CA LEU A 134 22.36 1.86 -20.06
C LEU A 134 21.37 1.36 -21.10
N ASP A 135 20.98 0.09 -21.01
CA ASP A 135 20.03 -0.52 -21.96
C ASP A 135 18.65 0.14 -21.89
N SER A 136 18.15 0.44 -20.67
CA SER A 136 16.88 1.15 -20.52
C SER A 136 16.96 2.58 -21.04
N LEU A 137 18.08 3.27 -20.82
CA LEU A 137 18.31 4.61 -21.32
C LEU A 137 18.37 4.65 -22.85
N ASP A 138 19.06 3.69 -23.49
CA ASP A 138 19.14 3.57 -24.94
C ASP A 138 17.77 3.25 -25.56
N ALA A 139 17.00 2.37 -24.93
CA ALA A 139 15.66 2.00 -25.39
C ALA A 139 14.67 3.19 -25.30
N VAL A 140 14.73 3.96 -24.23
CA VAL A 140 13.93 5.20 -24.06
C VAL A 140 14.29 6.20 -25.16
N ALA A 141 15.60 6.47 -25.37
CA ALA A 141 16.05 7.42 -26.40
C ALA A 141 15.64 6.97 -27.81
N SER A 142 15.71 5.66 -28.09
CA SER A 142 15.28 5.10 -29.37
C SER A 142 13.78 5.27 -29.61
N ALA A 143 12.95 5.02 -28.60
CA ALA A 143 11.50 5.22 -28.68
C ALA A 143 11.14 6.70 -28.86
N ALA A 144 11.82 7.61 -28.15
CA ALA A 144 11.63 9.04 -28.27
C ALA A 144 11.94 9.56 -29.68
N ARG A 145 13.02 9.05 -30.32
CA ARG A 145 13.37 9.39 -31.72
C ARG A 145 12.25 8.98 -32.69
N VAL A 146 11.73 7.75 -32.54
CA VAL A 146 10.65 7.23 -33.40
C VAL A 146 9.39 8.09 -33.27
N LEU A 147 9.07 8.54 -32.07
CA LEU A 147 7.88 9.35 -31.80
C LEU A 147 8.08 10.84 -32.10
N HIS A 148 9.30 11.29 -32.36
CA HIS A 148 9.66 12.71 -32.42
C HIS A 148 9.17 13.51 -31.20
N LYS A 149 9.21 12.88 -30.03
CA LYS A 149 8.73 13.42 -28.76
C LYS A 149 9.75 13.13 -27.65
N PRO A 150 10.24 14.14 -26.91
CA PRO A 150 11.20 13.94 -25.84
C PRO A 150 10.61 13.05 -24.72
N ALA A 151 11.39 12.08 -24.25
CA ALA A 151 11.04 11.30 -23.08
C ALA A 151 11.42 12.06 -21.79
N ARG A 152 10.52 12.09 -20.82
CA ARG A 152 10.79 12.63 -19.48
C ARG A 152 11.39 11.51 -18.63
N VAL A 153 12.63 11.69 -18.16
CA VAL A 153 13.35 10.65 -17.45
C VAL A 153 13.76 11.04 -16.04
N HIS A 154 13.63 10.08 -15.11
CA HIS A 154 14.17 10.16 -13.77
C HIS A 154 15.35 9.18 -13.64
N VAL A 155 16.54 9.72 -13.41
CA VAL A 155 17.76 8.94 -13.28
C VAL A 155 17.80 8.26 -11.94
N LYS A 156 17.73 6.93 -11.92
CA LYS A 156 17.83 6.15 -10.70
C LYS A 156 19.28 5.81 -10.41
N VAL A 157 19.74 6.16 -9.21
CA VAL A 157 21.07 5.84 -8.71
C VAL A 157 20.99 4.85 -7.54
N ASP A 158 21.93 3.92 -7.49
CA ASP A 158 22.07 3.01 -6.35
C ASP A 158 23.04 3.59 -5.33
N THR A 159 22.48 4.03 -4.23
CA THR A 159 23.23 4.63 -3.11
C THR A 159 23.58 3.62 -2.02
N GLY A 160 23.33 2.33 -2.25
CA GLY A 160 23.61 1.27 -1.26
C GLY A 160 22.43 0.38 -0.91
N PHE A 161 21.30 0.50 -1.64
CA PHE A 161 20.16 -0.43 -1.49
C PHE A 161 20.46 -1.78 -2.18
N GLY A 162 21.25 -1.77 -3.26
CA GLY A 162 21.67 -3.00 -3.97
C GLY A 162 20.59 -3.65 -4.83
N ARG A 163 19.52 -2.90 -5.21
CA ARG A 163 18.39 -3.47 -5.95
C ARG A 163 18.34 -3.04 -7.43
N ASN A 164 18.47 -1.76 -7.70
CA ASN A 164 18.37 -1.17 -9.06
C ASN A 164 18.94 0.25 -9.04
N GLY A 165 19.49 0.70 -10.15
CA GLY A 165 20.05 2.04 -10.33
C GLY A 165 21.51 2.00 -10.83
N PHE A 166 21.97 3.12 -11.33
CA PHE A 166 23.36 3.27 -11.73
C PHE A 166 24.26 3.25 -10.49
N THR A 167 25.28 2.40 -10.49
CA THR A 167 26.30 2.35 -9.44
C THR A 167 27.35 3.45 -9.66
N PRO A 168 28.11 3.87 -8.61
CA PRO A 168 29.16 4.85 -8.75
C PRO A 168 30.19 4.53 -9.87
N ALA A 169 30.56 3.25 -9.99
CA ALA A 169 31.54 2.79 -11.01
C ALA A 169 31.00 2.90 -12.44
N GLY A 170 29.72 2.59 -12.67
CA GLY A 170 29.09 2.63 -13.99
C GLY A 170 28.56 4.01 -14.40
N PHE A 171 28.58 4.98 -13.51
CA PHE A 171 27.84 6.23 -13.71
C PHE A 171 28.45 7.14 -14.76
N ASN A 172 29.78 7.12 -15.01
CA ASN A 172 30.39 7.93 -16.04
C ASN A 172 29.87 7.60 -17.46
N ASN A 173 29.65 6.32 -17.74
CA ASN A 173 29.07 5.90 -19.02
C ASN A 173 27.60 6.37 -19.14
N ALA A 174 26.85 6.35 -18.03
CA ALA A 174 25.50 6.87 -18.01
C ALA A 174 25.45 8.38 -18.21
N LEU A 175 26.34 9.15 -17.58
CA LEU A 175 26.45 10.60 -17.72
C LEU A 175 26.77 10.99 -19.19
N ALA A 176 27.69 10.31 -19.85
CA ALA A 176 28.01 10.58 -21.24
C ALA A 176 26.80 10.40 -22.17
N LYS A 177 26.00 9.32 -21.96
CA LYS A 177 24.77 9.08 -22.72
C LYS A 177 23.66 10.06 -22.36
N LEU A 178 23.44 10.34 -21.09
CA LEU A 178 22.46 11.33 -20.62
C LEU A 178 22.72 12.69 -21.23
N SER A 179 23.98 13.15 -21.21
CA SER A 179 24.37 14.42 -21.78
C SER A 179 24.18 14.45 -23.32
N SER A 180 24.57 13.36 -24.01
CA SER A 180 24.36 13.23 -25.45
C SER A 180 22.87 13.27 -25.82
N TYR A 181 22.03 12.48 -25.15
CA TYR A 181 20.60 12.40 -25.46
C TYR A 181 19.81 13.65 -25.06
N ALA A 182 20.24 14.32 -24.00
CA ALA A 182 19.66 15.61 -23.61
C ALA A 182 20.03 16.70 -24.61
N HIS A 183 21.28 16.73 -25.09
CA HIS A 183 21.73 17.65 -26.14
C HIS A 183 21.03 17.42 -27.49
N GLU A 184 20.79 16.17 -27.84
CA GLU A 184 20.00 15.77 -29.01
C GLU A 184 18.49 16.16 -28.86
N GLY A 185 18.01 16.43 -27.65
CA GLY A 185 16.60 16.77 -27.36
C GLY A 185 15.66 15.56 -27.34
N VAL A 186 16.20 14.34 -27.28
CA VAL A 186 15.38 13.12 -27.23
C VAL A 186 14.97 12.73 -25.81
N ILE A 187 15.67 13.25 -24.76
CA ILE A 187 15.28 13.11 -23.38
C ILE A 187 15.28 14.46 -22.66
N THR A 188 14.43 14.56 -21.64
CA THR A 188 14.50 15.61 -20.63
C THR A 188 14.81 14.96 -19.29
N VAL A 189 15.92 15.33 -18.66
CA VAL A 189 16.26 14.86 -17.31
C VAL A 189 15.41 15.64 -16.30
N VAL A 190 14.31 15.03 -15.87
CA VAL A 190 13.38 15.62 -14.91
C VAL A 190 13.87 15.40 -13.50
N GLY A 191 14.24 14.18 -13.15
CA GLY A 191 14.56 13.85 -11.78
C GLY A 191 15.81 12.99 -11.59
N GLN A 192 16.33 13.07 -10.35
CA GLN A 192 17.26 12.10 -9.79
C GLN A 192 16.65 11.46 -8.58
N TRP A 193 16.79 10.13 -8.42
CA TRP A 193 16.23 9.46 -7.28
C TRP A 193 16.99 8.20 -6.84
N SER A 194 16.78 7.85 -5.58
CA SER A 194 17.21 6.58 -5.01
C SER A 194 16.18 6.05 -4.01
N HIS A 195 16.52 5.01 -3.29
CA HIS A 195 15.66 4.43 -2.25
C HIS A 195 16.48 4.09 -1.01
N LEU A 196 15.96 4.43 0.16
CA LEU A 196 16.60 4.18 1.45
C LEU A 196 16.33 2.75 1.89
N ALA A 197 17.35 2.12 2.46
CA ALA A 197 17.28 0.71 2.86
C ALA A 197 16.69 0.51 4.26
N VAL A 198 17.04 1.38 5.21
CA VAL A 198 16.81 1.19 6.65
C VAL A 198 16.40 2.48 7.37
N ALA A 199 15.75 3.42 6.65
CA ALA A 199 15.29 4.67 7.23
C ALA A 199 14.11 4.53 8.19
N ASP A 200 13.50 3.35 8.24
CA ASP A 200 12.40 2.93 9.10
C ASP A 200 12.84 2.42 10.47
N SER A 201 14.14 2.38 10.74
CA SER A 201 14.70 1.96 12.03
C SER A 201 15.62 3.06 12.60
N PRO A 202 15.07 4.23 12.98
CA PRO A 202 15.84 5.41 13.38
C PRO A 202 16.58 5.25 14.72
N ASP A 203 16.20 4.28 15.53
CA ASP A 203 16.79 4.01 16.85
C ASP A 203 18.00 3.05 16.80
N VAL A 204 18.33 2.51 15.62
CA VAL A 204 19.47 1.63 15.42
C VAL A 204 20.65 2.41 14.85
N PRO A 205 21.72 2.70 15.63
CA PRO A 205 22.83 3.57 15.21
C PRO A 205 23.47 3.13 13.89
N GLU A 206 23.67 1.83 13.67
CA GLU A 206 24.25 1.29 12.44
C GLU A 206 23.36 1.59 11.20
N PHE A 207 22.04 1.63 11.38
CA PHE A 207 21.10 1.93 10.31
C PHE A 207 21.00 3.43 10.04
N VAL A 208 21.15 4.25 11.07
CA VAL A 208 21.31 5.70 10.90
C VAL A 208 22.55 6.01 10.08
N ASP A 209 23.70 5.43 10.45
CA ASP A 209 24.95 5.58 9.70
C ASP A 209 24.85 5.09 8.26
N ALA A 210 24.13 3.97 8.03
CA ALA A 210 23.89 3.45 6.69
C ALA A 210 23.03 4.41 5.85
N THR A 211 22.00 4.99 6.45
CA THR A 211 21.13 6.00 5.82
C THR A 211 21.93 7.26 5.49
N ASP A 212 22.78 7.74 6.39
CA ASP A 212 23.61 8.93 6.16
C ASP A 212 24.63 8.71 5.04
N ARG A 213 25.23 7.52 4.94
CA ARG A 213 26.08 7.15 3.79
C ARG A 213 25.29 7.14 2.48
N GLN A 214 24.04 6.66 2.47
CA GLN A 214 23.18 6.72 1.27
C GLN A 214 22.89 8.18 0.86
N ILE A 215 22.65 9.07 1.81
CA ILE A 215 22.43 10.51 1.57
C ILE A 215 23.68 11.15 0.98
N GLN A 216 24.84 10.90 1.56
CA GLN A 216 26.13 11.42 1.05
C GLN A 216 26.37 10.95 -0.39
N GLN A 217 26.16 9.66 -0.66
CA GLN A 217 26.32 9.10 -2.00
C GLN A 217 25.32 9.72 -3.00
N PHE A 218 24.08 10.02 -2.55
CA PHE A 218 23.07 10.67 -3.37
C PHE A 218 23.50 12.08 -3.80
N HIS A 219 24.08 12.87 -2.88
CA HIS A 219 24.64 14.19 -3.19
C HIS A 219 25.81 14.10 -4.17
N GLU A 220 26.70 13.11 -4.04
CA GLU A 220 27.80 12.87 -4.97
C GLU A 220 27.30 12.63 -6.39
N PHE A 221 26.26 11.80 -6.55
CA PHE A 221 25.62 11.60 -7.87
C PHE A 221 25.02 12.90 -8.41
N THR A 222 24.37 13.71 -7.58
CA THR A 222 23.82 15.01 -7.98
C THR A 222 24.92 15.94 -8.50
N HIS A 223 26.02 16.03 -7.77
CA HIS A 223 27.18 16.86 -8.15
C HIS A 223 27.71 16.45 -9.54
N ARG A 224 27.93 15.15 -9.74
CA ARG A 224 28.42 14.62 -11.03
C ARG A 224 27.45 14.88 -12.20
N MET A 225 26.13 14.83 -11.95
CA MET A 225 25.11 15.20 -12.94
C MET A 225 25.19 16.68 -13.31
N CYS A 226 25.38 17.56 -12.33
CA CYS A 226 25.55 18.99 -12.55
C CYS A 226 26.80 19.30 -13.37
N GLU A 227 27.94 18.68 -13.02
CA GLU A 227 29.20 18.83 -13.76
C GLU A 227 29.09 18.34 -15.22
N ALA A 228 28.28 17.29 -15.46
CA ALA A 228 28.05 16.77 -16.82
C ALA A 228 26.99 17.59 -17.61
N GLY A 229 26.44 18.66 -17.05
CA GLY A 229 25.44 19.52 -17.71
C GLY A 229 24.04 18.89 -17.80
N VAL A 230 23.74 17.88 -16.99
CA VAL A 230 22.45 17.20 -16.91
C VAL A 230 21.84 17.27 -15.51
N ALA A 231 21.91 18.45 -14.90
CA ALA A 231 21.33 18.69 -13.58
C ALA A 231 19.86 18.27 -13.52
N PRO A 232 19.45 17.50 -12.52
CA PRO A 232 18.04 17.14 -12.34
C PRO A 232 17.23 18.37 -11.94
N GLN A 233 15.99 18.49 -12.46
CA GLN A 233 15.06 19.55 -12.06
C GLN A 233 14.53 19.29 -10.62
N ILE A 234 14.31 18.01 -10.28
CA ILE A 234 13.85 17.57 -8.97
C ILE A 234 14.69 16.39 -8.46
N ARG A 235 14.88 16.36 -7.15
CA ARG A 235 15.52 15.24 -6.45
C ARG A 235 14.50 14.60 -5.53
N HIS A 236 14.50 13.27 -5.44
CA HIS A 236 13.60 12.58 -4.58
C HIS A 236 14.22 11.32 -3.96
N LEU A 237 14.43 11.34 -2.66
CA LEU A 237 15.03 10.26 -1.88
C LEU A 237 14.07 9.69 -0.84
N ALA A 238 13.34 10.57 -0.13
CA ALA A 238 12.50 10.23 0.99
C ALA A 238 11.33 9.30 0.61
N ASN A 239 11.28 8.11 1.23
CA ASN A 239 10.12 7.23 1.34
C ASN A 239 9.21 7.68 2.50
N THR A 240 8.22 6.89 2.94
CA THR A 240 7.36 7.27 4.07
C THR A 240 8.17 7.57 5.34
N ALA A 241 9.10 6.70 5.72
CA ALA A 241 9.92 6.88 6.93
C ALA A 241 10.67 8.21 6.92
N ALA A 242 11.40 8.47 5.84
CA ALA A 242 12.16 9.71 5.69
C ALA A 242 11.26 10.94 5.51
N THR A 243 10.09 10.80 4.87
CA THR A 243 9.10 11.88 4.78
C THR A 243 8.65 12.33 6.17
N LEU A 244 8.46 11.38 7.09
CA LEU A 244 8.02 11.66 8.45
C LEU A 244 9.14 12.22 9.35
N ASN A 245 10.36 11.66 9.28
CA ASN A 245 11.39 11.83 10.31
C ASN A 245 12.71 12.46 9.83
N ARG A 246 12.90 12.69 8.51
CA ARG A 246 14.16 13.22 7.95
C ARG A 246 13.88 14.44 7.05
N PRO A 247 13.51 15.61 7.63
CA PRO A 247 13.15 16.81 6.84
C PRO A 247 14.27 17.27 5.89
N GLU A 248 15.53 17.07 6.24
CA GLU A 248 16.70 17.51 5.48
C GLU A 248 16.88 16.80 4.12
N ILE A 249 16.18 15.68 3.89
CA ILE A 249 16.26 14.92 2.62
C ILE A 249 14.93 14.82 1.87
N ARG A 250 13.98 15.68 2.21
CA ARG A 250 12.71 15.74 1.46
C ARG A 250 12.93 16.27 0.04
N PHE A 251 13.95 17.12 -0.15
CA PHE A 251 14.29 17.76 -1.42
C PHE A 251 13.05 18.38 -2.10
N GLU A 252 12.94 18.28 -3.41
CA GLU A 252 11.83 18.85 -4.19
C GLU A 252 10.59 17.94 -4.22
N LEU A 253 10.75 16.61 -3.94
CA LEU A 253 9.66 15.64 -4.01
C LEU A 253 9.84 14.50 -3.02
N VAL A 254 8.80 14.17 -2.27
CA VAL A 254 8.76 12.98 -1.39
C VAL A 254 7.83 11.91 -1.95
N ARG A 255 8.05 10.64 -1.57
CA ARG A 255 7.34 9.49 -2.10
C ARG A 255 6.76 8.59 -1.00
N PRO A 256 5.81 9.10 -0.18
CA PRO A 256 5.15 8.24 0.79
C PRO A 256 4.32 7.17 0.08
N GLY A 257 4.52 5.91 0.51
CA GLY A 257 3.71 4.78 0.10
C GLY A 257 2.75 4.39 1.21
N ILE A 258 3.23 3.62 2.18
CA ILE A 258 2.41 3.05 3.24
C ILE A 258 1.67 4.10 4.08
N GLY A 259 2.25 5.28 4.28
CA GLY A 259 1.62 6.39 4.97
C GLY A 259 0.35 6.89 4.30
N LEU A 260 0.23 6.80 2.97
CA LEU A 260 -1.02 7.10 2.26
C LEU A 260 -2.16 6.18 2.72
N TYR A 261 -1.83 4.91 3.01
CA TYR A 261 -2.80 3.89 3.42
C TYR A 261 -3.05 3.86 4.93
N GLY A 262 -2.40 4.75 5.67
CA GLY A 262 -2.66 4.99 7.09
C GLY A 262 -1.79 4.20 8.04
N TYR A 263 -0.66 3.67 7.58
CA TYR A 263 0.28 2.93 8.41
C TYR A 263 1.64 3.62 8.49
N GLU A 264 2.31 3.47 9.60
CA GLU A 264 3.74 3.71 9.77
C GLU A 264 4.54 2.66 8.99
N PRO A 265 5.78 2.97 8.59
CA PRO A 265 6.63 2.03 7.84
C PRO A 265 7.06 0.80 8.64
N ASP A 266 7.24 0.97 9.95
CA ASP A 266 7.62 -0.08 10.90
C ASP A 266 7.05 0.25 12.27
N PRO A 267 6.50 -0.73 13.03
CA PRO A 267 5.94 -0.50 14.37
C PRO A 267 6.92 0.10 15.38
N SER A 268 8.25 -0.05 15.19
CA SER A 268 9.26 0.59 16.05
C SER A 268 9.27 2.11 15.93
N MET A 269 8.72 2.67 14.86
CA MET A 269 8.58 4.12 14.69
C MET A 269 7.40 4.73 15.48
N GLY A 270 6.57 3.92 16.10
CA GLY A 270 5.37 4.32 16.80
C GLY A 270 4.10 3.69 16.21
N THR A 271 3.01 4.40 16.24
CA THR A 271 1.72 3.93 15.71
C THR A 271 1.19 4.91 14.66
N SER A 272 0.22 4.48 13.86
CA SER A 272 -0.48 5.34 12.90
C SER A 272 -0.97 6.66 13.56
N GLN A 273 -1.51 6.57 14.77
CA GLN A 273 -1.99 7.73 15.53
C GLN A 273 -0.87 8.71 15.88
N THR A 274 0.35 8.24 16.13
CA THR A 274 1.53 9.10 16.39
C THR A 274 1.75 10.09 15.25
N TYR A 275 1.45 9.69 14.04
CA TYR A 275 1.63 10.49 12.84
C TYR A 275 0.34 11.13 12.31
N GLY A 276 -0.79 10.97 13.03
CA GLY A 276 -2.09 11.46 12.57
C GLY A 276 -2.62 10.71 11.35
N LEU A 277 -2.21 9.46 11.16
CA LEU A 277 -2.64 8.60 10.07
C LEU A 277 -3.80 7.71 10.51
N THR A 278 -4.63 7.32 9.56
CA THR A 278 -5.77 6.42 9.78
C THR A 278 -5.75 5.29 8.75
N PRO A 279 -5.63 4.01 9.16
CA PRO A 279 -5.72 2.88 8.25
C PRO A 279 -7.00 2.93 7.40
N ALA A 280 -6.84 2.83 6.08
CA ALA A 280 -7.94 3.03 5.14
C ALA A 280 -8.67 1.74 4.77
N MET A 281 -8.06 0.57 4.99
CA MET A 281 -8.63 -0.73 4.64
C MET A 281 -9.25 -1.42 5.85
N THR A 282 -10.47 -1.95 5.68
CA THR A 282 -11.08 -2.92 6.57
C THR A 282 -11.31 -4.21 5.81
N LEU A 283 -10.82 -5.34 6.31
CA LEU A 283 -11.18 -6.67 5.84
C LEU A 283 -12.17 -7.29 6.81
N GLN A 284 -13.36 -7.61 6.30
CA GLN A 284 -14.44 -8.22 7.08
C GLN A 284 -15.10 -9.36 6.32
N ALA A 285 -15.82 -10.21 7.05
CA ALA A 285 -16.67 -11.24 6.46
C ALA A 285 -17.94 -11.41 7.30
N GLN A 286 -18.90 -12.19 6.77
CA GLN A 286 -20.01 -12.70 7.55
C GLN A 286 -19.70 -14.11 8.02
N LEU A 287 -19.96 -14.39 9.30
CA LEU A 287 -19.76 -15.73 9.84
C LEU A 287 -20.64 -16.74 9.08
N GLY A 288 -20.02 -17.83 8.68
CA GLY A 288 -20.72 -19.01 8.19
C GLY A 288 -21.27 -19.87 9.33
N THR A 289 -21.24 -21.21 9.15
CA THR A 289 -21.78 -22.14 10.13
C THR A 289 -21.20 -21.93 11.52
N VAL A 290 -22.10 -21.75 12.48
CA VAL A 290 -21.83 -21.71 13.91
C VAL A 290 -22.35 -23.01 14.54
N LYS A 291 -21.48 -23.76 15.26
CA LYS A 291 -21.85 -25.04 15.86
C LYS A 291 -21.16 -25.31 17.18
N SER A 292 -21.84 -26.02 18.08
CA SER A 292 -21.26 -26.50 19.32
C SER A 292 -20.36 -27.71 19.09
N VAL A 293 -19.26 -27.79 19.84
CA VAL A 293 -18.29 -28.88 19.84
C VAL A 293 -17.87 -29.19 21.28
N GLU A 294 -17.49 -30.46 21.53
CA GLU A 294 -17.02 -30.90 22.83
C GLU A 294 -15.54 -30.54 23.05
N ALA A 295 -15.10 -30.56 24.29
CA ALA A 295 -13.68 -30.47 24.67
C ALA A 295 -12.86 -31.57 23.96
N GLY A 296 -11.63 -31.24 23.53
CA GLY A 296 -10.77 -32.14 22.79
C GLY A 296 -11.14 -32.33 21.32
N HIS A 297 -12.09 -31.56 20.81
CA HIS A 297 -12.44 -31.61 19.39
C HIS A 297 -11.34 -30.99 18.53
N GLY A 298 -10.84 -31.75 17.55
CA GLY A 298 -9.76 -31.29 16.66
C GLY A 298 -10.29 -30.37 15.55
N ILE A 299 -9.69 -29.20 15.42
CA ILE A 299 -10.08 -28.18 14.45
C ILE A 299 -9.16 -28.23 13.23
N SER A 300 -9.76 -28.22 12.04
CA SER A 300 -9.12 -28.10 10.74
C SER A 300 -8.11 -29.20 10.40
N TYR A 301 -7.34 -29.02 9.31
CA TYR A 301 -6.36 -29.98 8.81
C TYR A 301 -5.26 -30.27 9.84
N GLY A 302 -5.02 -31.56 10.06
CA GLY A 302 -3.98 -32.04 10.97
C GLY A 302 -4.35 -31.90 12.44
N ARG A 303 -5.55 -31.41 12.76
CA ARG A 303 -6.04 -31.23 14.14
C ARG A 303 -5.00 -30.52 15.01
N THR A 304 -4.43 -29.44 14.49
CA THR A 304 -3.36 -28.68 15.15
C THR A 304 -3.85 -27.81 16.31
N TYR A 305 -5.16 -27.64 16.42
CA TYR A 305 -5.86 -27.02 17.54
C TYR A 305 -6.90 -28.00 18.11
N LEU A 306 -6.89 -28.18 19.40
CA LEU A 306 -7.91 -28.95 20.14
C LEU A 306 -8.70 -27.98 21.02
N THR A 307 -10.02 -28.07 21.02
CA THR A 307 -10.84 -27.22 21.89
C THR A 307 -10.54 -27.56 23.35
N PRO A 308 -10.16 -26.58 24.18
CA PRO A 308 -9.84 -26.84 25.59
C PRO A 308 -11.08 -27.24 26.42
N ASP A 309 -12.23 -26.69 26.05
CA ASP A 309 -13.50 -26.86 26.73
C ASP A 309 -14.63 -27.13 25.73
N ASN A 310 -15.83 -27.45 26.25
CA ASN A 310 -17.05 -27.42 25.45
C ASN A 310 -17.28 -25.97 24.97
N THR A 311 -17.41 -25.78 23.68
CA THR A 311 -17.47 -24.46 23.07
C THR A 311 -18.33 -24.46 21.81
N SER A 312 -18.51 -23.30 21.21
CA SER A 312 -18.98 -23.17 19.84
C SER A 312 -17.84 -22.70 18.93
N THR A 313 -17.87 -23.17 17.70
CA THR A 313 -16.94 -22.73 16.65
C THR A 313 -17.72 -22.02 15.54
N ALA A 314 -17.08 -21.04 14.90
CA ALA A 314 -17.64 -20.34 13.74
C ALA A 314 -16.70 -20.43 12.54
N ILE A 315 -17.27 -20.52 11.34
CA ILE A 315 -16.52 -20.44 10.08
C ILE A 315 -16.41 -18.99 9.67
N VAL A 316 -15.18 -18.56 9.33
CA VAL A 316 -14.93 -17.33 8.60
C VAL A 316 -14.66 -17.72 7.14
N PRO A 317 -15.51 -17.32 6.18
CA PRO A 317 -15.46 -17.77 4.79
C PRO A 317 -14.45 -16.98 3.96
N LEU A 318 -13.23 -16.90 4.43
CA LEU A 318 -12.03 -16.37 3.78
C LEU A 318 -10.88 -17.33 4.04
N GLY A 319 -10.11 -17.64 3.03
CA GLY A 319 -8.99 -18.55 3.13
C GLY A 319 -7.76 -18.09 2.34
N TYR A 320 -6.78 -18.99 2.15
CA TYR A 320 -5.54 -18.59 1.47
C TYR A 320 -5.75 -18.29 -0.03
N ALA A 321 -6.84 -18.72 -0.66
CA ALA A 321 -7.20 -18.32 -2.02
C ALA A 321 -7.75 -16.88 -2.08
N ASP A 322 -8.08 -16.30 -0.93
CA ASP A 322 -8.53 -14.92 -0.78
C ASP A 322 -7.41 -13.98 -0.33
N GLY A 323 -6.26 -14.56 0.06
CA GLY A 323 -5.11 -13.82 0.58
C GLY A 323 -4.89 -13.96 2.08
N ILE A 324 -5.67 -14.80 2.77
CA ILE A 324 -5.42 -15.09 4.18
C ILE A 324 -4.21 -16.00 4.30
N VAL A 325 -3.12 -15.47 4.81
CA VAL A 325 -1.85 -16.19 4.83
C VAL A 325 -1.91 -17.44 5.73
N ARG A 326 -1.50 -18.58 5.19
CA ARG A 326 -1.54 -19.85 5.91
C ARG A 326 -0.60 -19.89 7.11
N SER A 327 0.44 -19.06 7.13
CA SER A 327 1.35 -18.90 8.28
C SER A 327 0.69 -18.26 9.50
N ALA A 328 -0.45 -17.56 9.33
CA ALA A 328 -1.27 -17.05 10.43
C ALA A 328 -2.22 -18.11 11.04
N SER A 329 -2.02 -19.39 10.78
CA SER A 329 -2.74 -20.49 11.44
C SER A 329 -2.42 -20.55 12.93
N GLY A 330 -3.41 -20.83 13.77
CA GLY A 330 -3.24 -21.08 15.21
C GLY A 330 -2.91 -22.53 15.51
N PHE A 331 -2.08 -22.75 16.51
CA PHE A 331 -1.71 -24.08 17.01
C PHE A 331 -1.85 -24.12 18.52
N ASP A 332 -2.25 -25.27 19.07
CA ASP A 332 -2.15 -25.52 20.49
C ASP A 332 -0.89 -26.33 20.84
N MET A 333 -0.53 -26.33 22.12
CA MET A 333 0.67 -27.03 22.61
C MET A 333 0.54 -28.56 22.62
N GLN A 334 -0.66 -29.11 22.54
CA GLN A 334 -0.93 -30.54 22.72
C GLN A 334 -0.91 -31.32 21.41
N GLY A 335 -1.17 -30.68 20.28
CA GLY A 335 -1.38 -31.37 19.00
C GLY A 335 -0.16 -31.53 18.11
N THR A 336 0.92 -30.82 18.34
CA THR A 336 2.08 -30.81 17.43
C THR A 336 3.39 -30.51 18.13
N ARG A 337 4.50 -30.72 17.43
CA ARG A 337 5.86 -30.42 17.88
C ARG A 337 6.16 -28.92 18.07
N HIS A 338 5.15 -28.07 18.08
CA HIS A 338 5.30 -26.62 18.02
C HIS A 338 4.83 -25.95 19.30
N VAL A 339 5.47 -24.85 19.58
CA VAL A 339 5.12 -23.88 20.60
C VAL A 339 3.71 -23.38 20.35
N ASP A 340 2.96 -23.12 21.39
CA ASP A 340 1.67 -22.45 21.35
C ASP A 340 1.82 -21.16 20.54
N LYS A 341 1.09 -21.11 19.42
CA LYS A 341 1.14 -19.99 18.50
C LYS A 341 -0.28 -19.47 18.27
N PRO A 342 -0.60 -18.28 18.76
CA PRO A 342 -1.87 -17.64 18.42
C PRO A 342 -1.97 -17.45 16.91
N GLY A 343 -3.14 -17.75 16.36
CA GLY A 343 -3.44 -17.45 14.97
C GLY A 343 -3.78 -15.98 14.76
N GLY A 344 -3.98 -15.59 13.51
CA GLY A 344 -4.40 -14.23 13.17
C GLY A 344 -5.65 -13.83 13.94
N PRO A 345 -5.70 -12.60 14.49
CA PRO A 345 -6.82 -12.14 15.32
C PRO A 345 -8.05 -11.80 14.47
N VAL A 346 -9.22 -12.00 15.05
CA VAL A 346 -10.48 -11.48 14.52
C VAL A 346 -11.33 -10.88 15.63
N ARG A 347 -12.08 -9.84 15.30
CA ARG A 347 -13.07 -9.22 16.18
C ARG A 347 -14.46 -9.74 15.87
N VAL A 348 -15.17 -10.18 16.92
CA VAL A 348 -16.58 -10.55 16.86
C VAL A 348 -17.34 -9.78 17.95
N GLU A 349 -18.50 -9.22 17.60
CA GLU A 349 -19.39 -8.59 18.56
C GLU A 349 -20.16 -9.66 19.33
N THR A 350 -20.30 -9.47 20.64
CA THR A 350 -21.06 -10.36 21.51
C THR A 350 -21.99 -9.55 22.41
N THR A 351 -22.90 -10.23 23.10
CA THR A 351 -23.78 -9.61 24.13
C THR A 351 -22.98 -8.96 25.27
N GLN A 352 -21.71 -9.32 25.43
CA GLN A 352 -20.81 -8.81 26.47
C GLN A 352 -19.82 -7.76 25.93
N GLY A 353 -19.98 -7.33 24.69
CA GLY A 353 -19.06 -6.43 23.97
C GLY A 353 -18.17 -7.14 22.96
N ALA A 354 -17.30 -6.38 22.32
CA ALA A 354 -16.37 -6.92 21.32
C ALA A 354 -15.37 -7.90 21.95
N ARG A 355 -15.14 -9.01 21.26
CA ARG A 355 -14.12 -10.02 21.63
C ARG A 355 -13.11 -10.19 20.52
N ILE A 356 -11.85 -10.38 20.93
CA ILE A 356 -10.79 -10.88 20.03
C ILE A 356 -10.72 -12.40 20.17
N LEU A 357 -10.89 -13.05 19.04
CA LEU A 357 -10.69 -14.47 18.84
C LEU A 357 -9.54 -14.67 17.87
N ASN A 358 -9.01 -15.89 17.76
CA ASN A 358 -7.90 -16.17 16.87
C ASN A 358 -8.25 -17.32 15.92
N VAL A 359 -7.63 -17.32 14.76
CA VAL A 359 -7.65 -18.47 13.86
C VAL A 359 -7.31 -19.73 14.66
N SER A 360 -8.23 -20.67 14.70
CA SER A 360 -8.12 -21.93 15.47
C SER A 360 -7.84 -23.08 14.50
N GLY A 361 -6.65 -23.65 14.59
CA GLY A 361 -6.17 -24.64 13.63
C GLY A 361 -5.69 -24.03 12.31
N ARG A 362 -5.62 -24.81 11.25
CA ARG A 362 -5.05 -24.38 9.97
C ARG A 362 -6.02 -23.62 9.10
N VAL A 363 -5.55 -22.52 8.51
CA VAL A 363 -6.27 -21.82 7.44
C VAL A 363 -6.40 -22.76 6.24
N CYS A 364 -7.63 -22.88 5.72
CA CYS A 364 -7.98 -23.66 4.53
C CYS A 364 -7.96 -22.79 3.27
N MET A 365 -8.31 -23.36 2.12
CA MET A 365 -8.33 -22.66 0.84
C MET A 365 -9.31 -21.49 0.83
N ASP A 366 -10.54 -21.73 1.30
CA ASP A 366 -11.67 -20.79 1.17
C ASP A 366 -12.24 -20.35 2.52
N GLN A 367 -11.66 -20.80 3.64
CA GLN A 367 -12.19 -20.53 4.97
C GLN A 367 -11.15 -20.82 6.06
N PHE A 368 -11.41 -20.26 7.24
CA PHE A 368 -10.78 -20.68 8.49
C PHE A 368 -11.84 -20.77 9.62
N ILE A 369 -11.43 -21.29 10.74
CA ILE A 369 -12.32 -21.55 11.88
C ILE A 369 -11.82 -20.75 13.07
N VAL A 370 -12.74 -20.21 13.86
CA VAL A 370 -12.47 -19.60 15.16
C VAL A 370 -13.23 -20.34 16.26
N ASP A 371 -12.56 -20.55 17.38
CA ASP A 371 -13.17 -21.02 18.63
C ASP A 371 -13.74 -19.80 19.36
N LEU A 372 -15.06 -19.78 19.59
CA LEU A 372 -15.75 -18.68 20.27
C LEU A 372 -15.41 -18.62 21.77
N LYS A 373 -14.76 -19.66 22.30
CA LYS A 373 -14.44 -19.81 23.74
C LYS A 373 -15.66 -19.60 24.63
N GLY A 374 -16.76 -20.24 24.24
CA GLY A 374 -18.04 -20.19 24.92
C GLY A 374 -19.19 -20.67 24.05
N ASN A 375 -20.39 -20.73 24.63
CA ASN A 375 -21.60 -21.09 23.91
C ASN A 375 -22.08 -19.92 23.05
N ALA A 376 -22.34 -20.18 21.77
CA ALA A 376 -22.74 -19.14 20.80
C ALA A 376 -24.03 -18.43 21.17
N GLU A 377 -25.06 -19.16 21.68
CA GLU A 377 -26.32 -18.57 22.08
C GLU A 377 -26.16 -17.61 23.28
N GLU A 378 -25.34 -18.00 24.28
CA GLU A 378 -25.03 -17.16 25.44
C GLU A 378 -24.20 -15.91 25.01
N LEU A 379 -23.34 -16.06 24.03
CA LEU A 379 -22.55 -14.97 23.48
C LEU A 379 -23.33 -14.09 22.50
N GLY A 380 -24.51 -14.54 22.04
CA GLY A 380 -25.32 -13.86 21.03
C GLY A 380 -24.63 -13.81 19.65
N VAL A 381 -23.88 -14.87 19.31
CA VAL A 381 -23.14 -14.98 18.03
C VAL A 381 -23.87 -15.94 17.10
N HIS A 382 -24.18 -15.50 15.89
CA HIS A 382 -25.00 -16.22 14.92
C HIS A 382 -24.33 -16.28 13.54
N GLU A 383 -24.81 -17.19 12.71
CA GLU A 383 -24.51 -17.18 11.28
C GLU A 383 -24.95 -15.86 10.65
N GLY A 384 -24.11 -15.26 9.82
CA GLY A 384 -24.35 -13.96 9.19
C GLY A 384 -23.85 -12.76 9.99
N ASP A 385 -23.43 -12.92 11.24
CA ASP A 385 -22.83 -11.83 12.00
C ASP A 385 -21.49 -11.40 11.38
N THR A 386 -21.19 -10.10 11.48
CA THR A 386 -19.95 -9.57 10.94
C THR A 386 -18.76 -9.94 11.82
N VAL A 387 -17.73 -10.49 11.18
CA VAL A 387 -16.41 -10.68 11.76
C VAL A 387 -15.41 -9.76 11.05
N THR A 388 -14.66 -8.97 11.83
CA THR A 388 -13.59 -8.09 11.29
C THR A 388 -12.24 -8.74 11.51
N LEU A 389 -11.49 -8.92 10.43
CA LEU A 389 -10.14 -9.47 10.50
C LEU A 389 -9.14 -8.37 10.87
N PHE A 390 -9.21 -7.25 10.19
CA PHE A 390 -8.45 -6.05 10.52
C PHE A 390 -9.13 -4.79 9.96
N GLY A 391 -8.81 -3.65 10.53
CA GLY A 391 -9.35 -2.35 10.10
C GLY A 391 -8.60 -1.19 10.73
N PRO A 392 -9.18 0.02 10.68
CA PRO A 392 -8.68 1.15 11.44
C PRO A 392 -8.87 0.87 12.93
N GLY A 393 -7.75 0.85 13.68
CA GLY A 393 -7.80 0.48 15.07
C GLY A 393 -6.49 0.71 15.79
N ARG A 394 -6.48 0.35 17.07
CA ARG A 394 -5.34 0.52 17.99
C ARG A 394 -4.67 -0.82 18.34
N GLY A 395 -5.07 -1.91 17.71
CA GLY A 395 -4.56 -3.25 17.94
C GLY A 395 -5.46 -4.12 18.82
N VAL A 396 -5.04 -5.37 19.02
CA VAL A 396 -5.79 -6.42 19.71
C VAL A 396 -6.09 -6.08 21.17
N ASP A 397 -5.25 -5.33 21.85
CA ASP A 397 -5.44 -4.92 23.24
C ASP A 397 -6.68 -4.01 23.43
N TYR A 398 -7.09 -3.34 22.37
CA TYR A 398 -8.27 -2.49 22.34
C TYR A 398 -9.49 -3.16 21.66
N ALA A 399 -9.38 -4.45 21.35
CA ALA A 399 -10.33 -5.18 20.51
C ALA A 399 -10.54 -4.55 19.11
N GLU A 400 -9.50 -3.96 18.56
CA GLU A 400 -9.48 -3.27 17.26
C GLU A 400 -8.30 -3.80 16.41
N PRO A 401 -8.36 -5.05 15.89
CA PRO A 401 -7.25 -5.68 15.19
C PRO A 401 -6.86 -4.90 13.93
N THR A 402 -5.55 -4.81 13.70
CA THR A 402 -4.93 -4.11 12.57
C THR A 402 -4.25 -5.09 11.61
N ALA A 403 -3.81 -4.61 10.45
CA ALA A 403 -2.99 -5.43 9.55
C ALA A 403 -1.62 -5.76 10.15
N ASP A 404 -1.10 -4.96 11.10
CA ASP A 404 0.15 -5.26 11.80
C ASP A 404 -0.02 -6.43 12.77
N ASP A 405 -1.15 -6.54 13.47
CA ASP A 405 -1.46 -7.72 14.30
C ASP A 405 -1.51 -9.01 13.48
N TRP A 406 -2.06 -8.94 12.25
CA TRP A 406 -2.03 -10.07 11.32
C TRP A 406 -0.62 -10.36 10.80
N ALA A 407 0.17 -9.32 10.55
CA ALA A 407 1.55 -9.45 10.12
C ALA A 407 2.41 -10.12 11.19
N GLU A 408 2.25 -9.73 12.46
CA GLU A 408 2.91 -10.37 13.59
C GLU A 408 2.53 -11.86 13.68
N ALA A 409 1.24 -12.18 13.65
CA ALA A 409 0.77 -13.57 13.67
C ALA A 409 1.30 -14.41 12.50
N ALA A 410 1.52 -13.79 11.34
CA ALA A 410 2.03 -14.44 10.13
C ALA A 410 3.56 -14.48 10.04
N GLY A 411 4.28 -13.64 10.79
CA GLY A 411 5.72 -13.44 10.68
C GLY A 411 6.13 -12.65 9.45
N THR A 412 5.39 -11.59 9.13
CA THR A 412 5.61 -10.72 7.97
C THR A 412 5.33 -9.24 8.32
N ILE A 413 5.00 -8.41 7.34
CA ILE A 413 4.70 -6.98 7.48
C ILE A 413 3.29 -6.65 6.95
N SER A 414 2.66 -5.60 7.46
CA SER A 414 1.31 -5.14 7.04
C SER A 414 1.17 -4.91 5.54
N TYR A 415 2.25 -4.52 4.87
CA TYR A 415 2.30 -4.39 3.41
C TYR A 415 1.91 -5.69 2.70
N GLU A 416 2.47 -6.84 3.14
CA GLU A 416 2.19 -8.14 2.54
C GLU A 416 0.76 -8.59 2.85
N ILE A 417 0.27 -8.34 4.06
CA ILE A 417 -1.11 -8.66 4.45
C ILE A 417 -2.10 -7.94 3.52
N MET A 418 -1.95 -6.63 3.33
CA MET A 418 -2.88 -5.86 2.51
C MET A 418 -2.76 -6.18 1.01
N THR A 419 -1.54 -6.25 0.49
CA THR A 419 -1.31 -6.55 -0.94
C THR A 419 -1.65 -7.98 -1.31
N GLY A 420 -1.65 -8.89 -0.33
CA GLY A 420 -1.98 -10.30 -0.50
C GLY A 420 -3.46 -10.57 -0.74
N ILE A 421 -4.36 -9.62 -0.39
CA ILE A 421 -5.81 -9.82 -0.57
C ILE A 421 -6.14 -9.95 -2.05
N GLY A 422 -6.63 -11.13 -2.43
CA GLY A 422 -6.89 -11.52 -3.81
C GLY A 422 -8.07 -10.81 -4.46
N PRO A 423 -8.21 -10.90 -5.80
CA PRO A 423 -9.29 -10.24 -6.54
C PRO A 423 -10.66 -10.89 -6.34
N ARG A 424 -10.75 -12.09 -5.72
CA ARG A 424 -12.02 -12.70 -5.33
C ARG A 424 -12.76 -11.90 -4.25
N VAL A 425 -12.02 -11.16 -3.42
CA VAL A 425 -12.59 -10.31 -2.37
C VAL A 425 -12.88 -8.93 -2.99
N PRO A 426 -14.15 -8.52 -3.13
CA PRO A 426 -14.48 -7.25 -3.74
C PRO A 426 -14.01 -6.09 -2.88
N ARG A 427 -13.59 -5.00 -3.55
CA ARG A 427 -13.30 -3.72 -2.92
C ARG A 427 -14.53 -2.84 -2.99
N LEU A 428 -14.98 -2.36 -1.84
CA LEU A 428 -16.11 -1.45 -1.70
C LEU A 428 -15.58 -0.11 -1.18
N TYR A 429 -15.97 0.99 -1.81
CA TYR A 429 -15.43 2.31 -1.51
C TYR A 429 -16.43 3.16 -0.75
N ARG A 430 -16.06 3.52 0.48
CA ARG A 430 -16.84 4.38 1.36
C ARG A 430 -16.41 5.84 1.22
N ASN A 431 -17.35 6.76 1.43
CA ASN A 431 -17.15 8.20 1.43
C ASN A 431 -16.70 8.78 0.07
N ALA A 432 -16.94 8.09 -1.06
CA ALA A 432 -16.55 8.55 -2.38
C ALA A 432 -17.17 9.91 -2.72
N TYR A 433 -18.47 10.10 -2.49
CA TYR A 433 -19.19 11.34 -2.77
C TYR A 433 -18.79 12.53 -1.87
N GLU A 434 -18.10 12.29 -0.78
CA GLU A 434 -17.54 13.34 0.08
C GLU A 434 -16.15 13.78 -0.39
N VAL A 435 -15.42 12.88 -1.01
CA VAL A 435 -14.00 13.05 -1.33
C VAL A 435 -13.78 13.50 -2.76
N LEU A 436 -14.59 13.00 -3.69
CA LEU A 436 -14.40 13.14 -5.13
C LEU A 436 -15.49 14.01 -5.74
N ASP A 437 -15.16 14.74 -6.78
CA ASP A 437 -16.12 15.47 -7.59
C ASP A 437 -16.93 14.55 -8.53
N ASP A 438 -17.99 15.08 -9.13
CA ASP A 438 -18.87 14.29 -10.01
C ASP A 438 -18.14 13.69 -11.22
N CYS A 439 -17.10 14.38 -11.72
CA CYS A 439 -16.30 13.88 -12.84
C CYS A 439 -15.44 12.68 -12.44
N ASP A 440 -14.90 12.66 -11.22
CA ASP A 440 -14.13 11.55 -10.69
C ASP A 440 -15.02 10.38 -10.25
N ILE A 441 -16.17 10.66 -9.65
CA ILE A 441 -17.20 9.65 -9.33
C ILE A 441 -17.62 8.88 -10.58
N ALA A 442 -17.83 9.58 -11.70
CA ALA A 442 -18.24 8.96 -12.96
C ALA A 442 -17.20 8.01 -13.56
N LYS A 443 -15.96 8.02 -13.08
CA LYS A 443 -14.90 7.08 -13.49
C LYS A 443 -14.90 5.78 -12.68
N LEU A 444 -15.65 5.72 -11.58
CA LEU A 444 -15.70 4.58 -10.69
C LEU A 444 -16.88 3.66 -11.03
N ASP A 445 -16.76 2.38 -10.69
CA ASP A 445 -17.89 1.46 -10.74
C ASP A 445 -18.89 1.83 -9.63
N ALA A 446 -20.07 2.30 -10.04
CA ALA A 446 -21.11 2.72 -9.12
C ALA A 446 -21.55 1.60 -8.13
N GLN A 447 -21.42 0.33 -8.52
CA GLN A 447 -21.79 -0.81 -7.67
C GLN A 447 -20.76 -1.07 -6.54
N SER A 448 -19.56 -0.56 -6.66
CA SER A 448 -18.52 -0.64 -5.63
C SER A 448 -18.59 0.49 -4.59
N LEU A 449 -19.45 1.50 -4.78
CA LEU A 449 -19.61 2.62 -3.85
C LEU A 449 -20.60 2.27 -2.74
N ILE A 450 -20.22 2.52 -1.47
CA ILE A 450 -21.03 2.27 -0.27
C ILE A 450 -20.96 3.42 0.73
#